data_a46d71bffc240a6e6fa3b3d391b87e30
#
_entry.id   a46d71bffc240a6e6fa3b3d391b87e30
#
_cell.length_a   1.000
_cell.length_b   1.000
_cell.length_c   1.000
_cell.angle_alpha   90.00
_cell.angle_beta   90.00
_cell.angle_gamma   90.00
#
_symmetry.space_group_name_H-M   'P 1'
#
loop_
_entity.id
_entity.type
_entity.pdbx_description
1 polymer ?
#
loop_
_entity_poly.entity_id
_entity_poly.type
_entity_poly.pdbx_seq_one_letter_code
_entity_poly.pdbx_strand_id
1 'polypeptide(L)'
;MKHVLYGKCVKCGKTYDAVPDLTHCECGGILDIVYDYDYIRTRLTKEKLAARQDHTMWRYRELLPVEEDTPNTPLRVGWSPLYEEPRLAEQLGLKRLWVKDDGQNPTASL
;
A
#
# COMPACT_ATOMS: atom_id res chain seq x y z
N MET A 1 16.79 -3.86 -3.25
CA MET A 1 15.42 -3.64 -3.84
C MET A 1 15.56 -3.06 -5.24
N LYS A 2 15.40 -3.85 -6.30
CA LYS A 2 15.56 -3.36 -7.70
C LYS A 2 14.41 -2.47 -8.18
N HIS A 3 13.26 -2.55 -7.54
CA HIS A 3 12.05 -1.81 -7.86
C HIS A 3 11.90 -0.48 -7.11
N VAL A 4 12.81 -0.18 -6.19
CA VAL A 4 12.84 1.07 -5.43
C VAL A 4 14.02 1.90 -5.91
N LEU A 5 13.77 3.16 -6.28
CA LEU A 5 14.81 4.09 -6.75
C LEU A 5 15.39 4.89 -5.60
N TYR A 6 14.57 5.60 -4.85
CA TYR A 6 14.98 6.46 -3.74
C TYR A 6 13.78 6.91 -2.89
N GLY A 7 14.06 7.50 -1.74
CA GLY A 7 13.08 8.25 -0.96
C GLY A 7 13.11 9.74 -1.32
N LYS A 8 11.96 10.39 -1.46
CA LYS A 8 11.85 11.82 -1.76
C LYS A 8 11.00 12.53 -0.71
N CYS A 9 11.54 13.61 -0.15
CA CYS A 9 10.80 14.41 0.82
C CYS A 9 9.62 15.13 0.16
N VAL A 10 8.42 14.93 0.71
CA VAL A 10 7.18 15.58 0.22
C VAL A 10 7.16 17.08 0.46
N LYS A 11 7.96 17.59 1.42
CA LYS A 11 7.99 19.00 1.80
C LYS A 11 9.03 19.81 1.02
N CYS A 12 10.28 19.35 0.96
CA CYS A 12 11.38 20.10 0.36
C CYS A 12 11.96 19.49 -0.92
N GLY A 13 11.53 18.28 -1.30
CA GLY A 13 11.97 17.59 -2.50
C GLY A 13 13.35 16.94 -2.42
N LYS A 14 14.07 17.05 -1.28
CA LYS A 14 15.38 16.40 -1.08
C LYS A 14 15.25 14.89 -1.22
N THR A 15 16.20 14.25 -1.87
CA THR A 15 16.22 12.81 -2.10
C THR A 15 17.23 12.10 -1.21
N TYR A 16 16.97 10.84 -0.91
CA TYR A 16 17.77 9.98 -0.04
C TYR A 16 17.79 8.56 -0.60
N ASP A 17 18.85 7.82 -0.34
CA ASP A 17 18.82 6.38 -0.57
C ASP A 17 17.71 5.74 0.25
N ALA A 18 16.99 4.81 -0.35
CA ALA A 18 15.92 4.06 0.34
C ALA A 18 16.55 3.02 1.27
N VAL A 19 16.82 3.42 2.50
CA VAL A 19 17.38 2.56 3.55
C VAL A 19 16.35 2.34 4.67
N PRO A 20 16.41 1.19 5.36
CA PRO A 20 15.58 0.97 6.55
C PRO A 20 15.74 2.12 7.56
N ASP A 21 14.69 2.37 8.32
CA ASP A 21 14.62 3.36 9.40
C ASP A 21 14.68 4.82 8.99
N LEU A 22 14.96 5.14 7.73
CA LEU A 22 14.92 6.51 7.24
C LEU A 22 13.51 6.85 6.71
N THR A 23 12.68 7.42 7.57
CA THR A 23 11.29 7.78 7.25
C THR A 23 11.05 9.27 7.11
N HIS A 24 11.98 10.10 7.63
CA HIS A 24 11.84 11.56 7.67
C HIS A 24 13.06 12.26 7.12
N CYS A 25 12.81 13.41 6.49
CA CYS A 25 13.83 14.34 6.05
C CYS A 25 14.33 15.22 7.21
N GLU A 26 15.54 15.74 7.12
CA GLU A 26 16.08 16.73 8.04
C GLU A 26 15.18 17.97 8.23
N CYS A 27 14.38 18.32 7.22
CA CYS A 27 13.39 19.40 7.32
C CYS A 27 12.09 19.03 8.07
N GLY A 28 11.98 17.80 8.60
CA GLY A 28 10.82 17.27 9.26
C GLY A 28 9.69 16.78 8.32
N GLY A 29 9.91 16.80 6.99
CA GLY A 29 8.97 16.21 6.03
C GLY A 29 9.10 14.69 5.98
N ILE A 30 8.01 13.98 5.69
CA ILE A 30 8.04 12.53 5.45
C ILE A 30 8.68 12.22 4.10
N LEU A 31 9.20 11.01 3.96
CA LEU A 31 9.78 10.52 2.70
C LEU A 31 8.79 9.62 1.98
N ASP A 32 8.46 9.98 0.75
CA ASP A 32 7.79 9.11 -0.20
C ASP A 32 8.78 8.20 -0.91
N ILE A 33 8.41 6.95 -1.10
CA ILE A 33 9.23 6.00 -1.87
C ILE A 33 8.93 6.18 -3.35
N VAL A 34 9.98 6.40 -4.13
CA VAL A 34 9.91 6.49 -5.59
C VAL A 34 10.30 5.15 -6.19
N TYR A 35 9.40 4.59 -6.97
CA TYR A 35 9.54 3.26 -7.57
C TYR A 35 9.93 3.33 -9.05
N ASP A 36 10.66 2.31 -9.50
CA ASP A 36 10.86 2.02 -10.91
C ASP A 36 9.64 1.28 -11.47
N TYR A 37 8.66 2.04 -11.93
CA TYR A 37 7.42 1.46 -12.47
C TYR A 37 7.63 0.69 -13.77
N ASP A 38 8.66 1.00 -14.55
CA ASP A 38 8.95 0.25 -15.77
C ASP A 38 9.49 -1.14 -15.42
N TYR A 39 10.37 -1.23 -14.44
CA TYR A 39 10.80 -2.51 -13.89
C TYR A 39 9.61 -3.29 -13.29
N ILE A 40 8.75 -2.65 -12.50
CA ILE A 40 7.58 -3.29 -11.88
C ILE A 40 6.62 -3.85 -12.93
N ARG A 41 6.37 -3.13 -14.02
CA ARG A 41 5.50 -3.60 -15.12
C ARG A 41 5.99 -4.90 -15.77
N THR A 42 7.30 -5.19 -15.72
CA THR A 42 7.82 -6.48 -16.20
C THR A 42 7.51 -7.65 -15.27
N ARG A 43 7.19 -7.38 -14.00
CA ARG A 43 7.00 -8.37 -12.93
C ARG A 43 5.54 -8.56 -12.54
N LEU A 44 4.79 -7.47 -12.48
CA LEU A 44 3.40 -7.44 -12.01
C LEU A 44 2.47 -7.01 -13.15
N THR A 45 1.53 -7.91 -13.49
CA THR A 45 0.43 -7.62 -14.41
C THR A 45 -0.91 -7.82 -13.71
N LYS A 46 -2.00 -7.35 -14.32
CA LYS A 46 -3.36 -7.55 -13.79
C LYS A 46 -3.69 -9.03 -13.66
N GLU A 47 -3.28 -9.83 -14.64
CA GLU A 47 -3.52 -11.28 -14.68
C GLU A 47 -2.77 -11.99 -13.55
N LYS A 48 -1.48 -11.67 -13.35
CA LYS A 48 -0.70 -12.20 -12.23
C LYS A 48 -1.29 -11.82 -10.89
N LEU A 49 -1.73 -10.57 -10.75
CA LEU A 49 -2.35 -10.09 -9.52
C LEU A 49 -3.68 -10.80 -9.25
N ALA A 50 -4.51 -11.01 -10.28
CA ALA A 50 -5.78 -11.72 -10.15
C ALA A 50 -5.58 -13.19 -9.73
N ALA A 51 -4.52 -13.83 -10.18
CA ALA A 51 -4.20 -15.23 -9.85
C ALA A 51 -3.66 -15.44 -8.42
N ARG A 52 -3.25 -14.38 -7.72
CA ARG A 52 -2.71 -14.49 -6.36
C ARG A 52 -3.78 -14.86 -5.35
N GLN A 53 -3.46 -15.85 -4.50
CA GLN A 53 -4.32 -16.29 -3.39
C GLN A 53 -4.05 -15.52 -2.08
N ASP A 54 -2.98 -14.74 -2.03
CA ASP A 54 -2.69 -13.89 -0.87
C ASP A 54 -3.67 -12.71 -0.81
N HIS A 55 -4.46 -12.64 0.26
CA HIS A 55 -5.44 -11.60 0.55
C HIS A 55 -4.95 -10.72 1.71
N THR A 56 -3.69 -10.29 1.66
CA THR A 56 -3.06 -9.35 2.56
C THR A 56 -2.33 -8.26 1.77
N MET A 57 -1.68 -7.33 2.45
CA MET A 57 -0.84 -6.32 1.79
C MET A 57 0.30 -6.95 0.96
N TRP A 58 0.77 -8.15 1.32
CA TRP A 58 1.83 -8.87 0.62
C TRP A 58 1.47 -9.31 -0.80
N ARG A 59 0.18 -9.29 -1.11
CA ARG A 59 -0.34 -9.43 -2.48
C ARG A 59 0.32 -8.45 -3.45
N TYR A 60 0.74 -7.29 -2.96
CA TYR A 60 1.29 -6.18 -3.74
C TYR A 60 2.79 -6.00 -3.50
N ARG A 61 3.51 -7.08 -3.22
CA ARG A 61 4.93 -7.07 -2.82
C ARG A 61 5.82 -6.21 -3.73
N GLU A 62 5.59 -6.23 -5.03
CA GLU A 62 6.33 -5.44 -6.01
C GLU A 62 6.12 -3.92 -5.87
N LEU A 63 5.11 -3.51 -5.11
CA LEU A 63 4.79 -2.11 -4.79
C LEU A 63 5.10 -1.77 -3.33
N LEU A 64 5.77 -2.67 -2.60
CA LEU A 64 6.21 -2.44 -1.22
C LEU A 64 7.73 -2.22 -1.19
N PRO A 65 8.25 -1.34 -0.32
CA PRO A 65 9.70 -1.08 -0.21
C PRO A 65 10.39 -2.18 0.62
N VAL A 66 10.33 -3.41 0.12
CA VAL A 66 10.88 -4.59 0.79
C VAL A 66 11.75 -5.41 -0.17
N GLU A 67 12.73 -6.14 0.35
CA GLU A 67 13.51 -7.07 -0.47
C GLU A 67 12.66 -8.28 -0.91
N GLU A 68 13.09 -8.95 -1.99
CA GLU A 68 12.35 -10.09 -2.55
C GLU A 68 12.24 -11.26 -1.56
N ASP A 69 13.24 -11.45 -0.71
CA ASP A 69 13.35 -12.50 0.29
C ASP A 69 12.83 -12.10 1.68
N THR A 70 12.36 -10.87 1.85
CA THR A 70 11.77 -10.44 3.13
C THR A 70 10.59 -11.33 3.50
N PRO A 71 10.60 -11.98 4.67
CA PRO A 71 9.49 -12.82 5.09
C PRO A 71 8.22 -12.00 5.34
N ASN A 72 7.07 -12.57 5.03
CA ASN A 72 5.80 -11.95 5.38
C ASN A 72 5.64 -11.89 6.90
N THR A 73 5.12 -10.78 7.41
CA THR A 73 4.74 -10.72 8.82
C THR A 73 3.54 -11.63 9.09
N PRO A 74 3.41 -12.21 10.30
CA PRO A 74 2.27 -13.06 10.63
C PRO A 74 0.97 -12.26 10.80
N LEU A 75 1.04 -10.94 10.94
CA LEU A 75 -0.15 -10.10 11.07
C LEU A 75 -0.85 -9.94 9.71
N ARG A 76 -2.14 -10.16 9.70
CA ARG A 76 -2.97 -9.93 8.53
C ARG A 76 -3.25 -8.43 8.38
N VAL A 77 -2.54 -7.78 7.47
CA VAL A 77 -2.70 -6.35 7.15
C VAL A 77 -3.25 -6.23 5.72
N GLY A 78 -4.17 -5.31 5.53
CA GLY A 78 -4.82 -5.09 4.25
C GLY A 78 -5.98 -6.06 3.95
N TRP A 79 -6.54 -5.95 2.75
CA TRP A 79 -7.73 -6.70 2.34
C TRP A 79 -8.89 -6.54 3.34
N SER A 80 -9.06 -5.34 3.86
CA SER A 80 -10.13 -5.02 4.79
C SER A 80 -11.50 -5.19 4.15
N PRO A 81 -12.55 -5.54 4.92
CA PRO A 81 -13.88 -5.80 4.40
C PRO A 81 -14.48 -4.58 3.69
N LEU A 82 -15.33 -4.87 2.71
CA LEU A 82 -16.18 -3.90 2.01
C LEU A 82 -17.62 -4.36 2.15
N TYR A 83 -18.42 -3.62 2.94
CA TYR A 83 -19.80 -3.93 3.21
C TYR A 83 -20.73 -3.09 2.34
N GLU A 84 -21.77 -3.70 1.77
CA GLU A 84 -22.88 -2.97 1.17
C GLU A 84 -23.89 -2.57 2.24
N GLU A 85 -24.23 -1.27 2.29
CA GLU A 85 -25.14 -0.68 3.28
C GLU A 85 -26.41 -0.13 2.64
N PRO A 86 -27.39 -0.99 2.29
CA PRO A 86 -28.59 -0.57 1.56
C PRO A 86 -29.48 0.38 2.37
N ARG A 87 -29.58 0.19 3.68
CA ARG A 87 -30.41 1.06 4.55
C ARG A 87 -29.88 2.50 4.58
N LEU A 88 -28.57 2.66 4.74
CA LEU A 88 -27.94 3.97 4.73
C LEU A 88 -28.01 4.60 3.34
N ALA A 89 -27.84 3.81 2.28
CA ALA A 89 -28.02 4.28 0.91
C ALA A 89 -29.42 4.85 0.69
N GLU A 90 -30.47 4.15 1.12
CA GLU A 90 -31.85 4.62 1.04
C GLU A 90 -32.08 5.94 1.76
N GLN A 91 -31.61 6.03 3.02
CA GLN A 91 -31.72 7.27 3.83
C GLN A 91 -31.03 8.47 3.18
N LEU A 92 -29.95 8.25 2.46
CA LEU A 92 -29.18 9.28 1.79
C LEU A 92 -29.64 9.54 0.33
N GLY A 93 -30.66 8.81 -0.16
CA GLY A 93 -31.13 8.89 -1.54
C GLY A 93 -30.10 8.40 -2.56
N LEU A 94 -29.19 7.50 -2.17
CA LEU A 94 -28.20 6.90 -3.02
C LEU A 94 -28.68 5.56 -3.58
N LYS A 95 -28.30 5.24 -4.81
CA LYS A 95 -28.62 3.96 -5.43
C LYS A 95 -27.93 2.80 -4.73
N ARG A 96 -26.66 2.98 -4.34
CA ARG A 96 -25.83 2.00 -3.62
C ARG A 96 -24.78 2.74 -2.78
N LEU A 97 -24.41 2.14 -1.66
CA LEU A 97 -23.36 2.63 -0.75
C LEU A 97 -22.56 1.44 -0.21
N TRP A 98 -21.26 1.59 -0.16
CA TRP A 98 -20.35 0.64 0.47
C TRP A 98 -19.50 1.31 1.53
N VAL A 99 -19.24 0.59 2.60
CA VAL A 99 -18.36 1.01 3.69
C VAL A 99 -17.11 0.13 3.67
N LYS A 100 -15.94 0.76 3.49
CA LYS A 100 -14.63 0.11 3.60
C LYS A 100 -14.21 0.15 5.07
N ASP A 101 -14.10 -1.02 5.72
CA ASP A 101 -13.79 -1.13 7.13
C ASP A 101 -12.27 -1.28 7.37
N ASP A 102 -11.54 -0.19 7.27
CA ASP A 102 -10.08 -0.18 7.51
C ASP A 102 -9.72 -0.22 9.01
N GLY A 103 -10.70 -0.03 9.91
CA GLY A 103 -10.54 -0.22 11.35
C GLY A 103 -10.16 -1.64 11.76
N GLN A 104 -10.33 -2.63 10.87
CA GLN A 104 -9.91 -4.02 11.11
C GLN A 104 -8.42 -4.27 10.86
N ASN A 105 -7.66 -3.31 10.39
CA ASN A 105 -6.20 -3.46 10.28
C ASN A 105 -5.56 -3.53 11.67
N PRO A 106 -4.70 -4.53 11.95
CA PRO A 106 -4.08 -4.71 13.27
C PRO A 106 -3.10 -3.59 13.63
N THR A 107 -2.68 -2.79 12.65
CA THR A 107 -1.80 -1.63 12.84
C THR A 107 -2.54 -0.38 13.30
N ALA A 108 -3.87 -0.42 13.44
CA ALA A 108 -4.74 0.73 13.70
C ALA A 108 -4.54 1.90 12.71
N SER A 109 -4.05 1.60 11.51
CA SER A 109 -3.92 2.56 10.41
C SER A 109 -5.24 2.61 9.66
N LEU A 110 -5.84 3.78 9.65
CA LEU A 110 -7.09 4.08 8.97
C LEU A 110 -6.84 4.72 7.60
#